data_2e24133ac7580363d8d53c0ecf1e2a2e
#
_entry.id   2e24133ac7580363d8d53c0ecf1e2a2e
#
_cell.length_a   1.000
_cell.length_b   1.000
_cell.length_c   1.000
_cell.angle_alpha   90.00
_cell.angle_beta   90.00
_cell.angle_gamma   90.00
#
_symmetry.space_group_name_H-M   'P 1'
#
loop_
_entity.id
_entity.type
_entity.pdbx_description
1 polymer ?
#
loop_
_entity_poly.entity_id
_entity_poly.type
_entity_poly.pdbx_seq_one_letter_code
_entity_poly.pdbx_strand_id
1 'polypeptide(L)'
;MDITQASAEHQVCKAQFDTARAKLSEQESLVTNLEATIEQTKGELESLDRDWQNSILSALGVKTEASAKLSIQAGVARENLERLRVLHDEARIRLLECRYNAAEAGCAYESIDNKLRAEIFAKALPELINELTPVLLLIRGLCELLGQPLYNAEKKICETLKAADTAESVGMIRGRINDTESDTSSPLRYCPEKLPDSVSCAIRSPLHLYNGARRDRIQKKCATLRRAENSAGGGSNGRSEYSTFARR
;
A
#
# COMPACT_ATOMS: atom_id res chain seq x y z
N MET A 1 10.15 27.52 -1.03
CA MET A 1 10.66 26.48 -1.96
C MET A 1 10.32 26.91 -3.38
N ASP A 2 11.16 26.68 -4.37
CA ASP A 2 10.80 27.02 -5.76
C ASP A 2 9.83 25.96 -6.29
N ILE A 3 8.75 26.36 -6.96
CA ILE A 3 7.74 25.46 -7.54
C ILE A 3 8.40 24.41 -8.47
N THR A 4 9.42 24.83 -9.24
CA THR A 4 10.16 23.96 -10.14
C THR A 4 10.85 22.82 -9.39
N GLN A 5 11.50 23.13 -8.26
CA GLN A 5 12.13 22.15 -7.41
C GLN A 5 11.09 21.24 -6.76
N ALA A 6 9.99 21.80 -6.22
CA ALA A 6 8.90 21.02 -5.63
C ALA A 6 8.25 20.07 -6.65
N SER A 7 8.11 20.51 -7.90
CA SER A 7 7.59 19.66 -8.99
C SER A 7 8.53 18.52 -9.33
N ALA A 8 9.85 18.76 -9.36
CA ALA A 8 10.84 17.71 -9.58
C ALA A 8 10.84 16.67 -8.45
N GLU A 9 10.80 17.13 -7.20
CA GLU A 9 10.69 16.25 -6.02
C GLU A 9 9.40 15.43 -6.04
N HIS A 10 8.27 16.05 -6.41
CA HIS A 10 6.99 15.37 -6.56
C HIS A 10 7.08 14.23 -7.59
N GLN A 11 7.69 14.45 -8.75
CA GLN A 11 7.86 13.40 -9.76
C GLN A 11 8.74 12.25 -9.25
N VAL A 12 9.81 12.55 -8.52
CA VAL A 12 10.69 11.52 -7.93
C VAL A 12 9.92 10.69 -6.89
N CYS A 13 9.20 11.33 -5.98
CA CYS A 13 8.39 10.63 -4.97
C CYS A 13 7.28 9.78 -5.62
N LYS A 14 6.64 10.30 -6.69
CA LYS A 14 5.66 9.53 -7.47
C LYS A 14 6.28 8.26 -8.05
N ALA A 15 7.43 8.36 -8.71
CA ALA A 15 8.11 7.22 -9.32
C ALA A 15 8.53 6.18 -8.26
N GLN A 16 8.98 6.62 -7.09
CA GLN A 16 9.30 5.73 -5.97
C GLN A 16 8.05 5.00 -5.44
N PHE A 17 6.93 5.71 -5.29
CA PHE A 17 5.67 5.13 -4.87
C PHE A 17 5.15 4.10 -5.90
N ASP A 18 5.15 4.44 -7.19
CA ASP A 18 4.72 3.54 -8.27
C ASP A 18 5.57 2.26 -8.30
N THR A 19 6.89 2.40 -8.10
CA THR A 19 7.81 1.26 -8.00
C THR A 19 7.51 0.38 -6.78
N ALA A 20 7.29 0.98 -5.62
CA ALA A 20 6.97 0.25 -4.40
C ALA A 20 5.61 -0.47 -4.51
N ARG A 21 4.62 0.16 -5.14
CA ARG A 21 3.30 -0.41 -5.41
C ARG A 21 3.37 -1.59 -6.39
N ALA A 22 4.17 -1.49 -7.45
CA ALA A 22 4.38 -2.59 -8.38
C ALA A 22 4.98 -3.82 -7.69
N LYS A 23 6.01 -3.63 -6.86
CA LYS A 23 6.61 -4.71 -6.04
C LYS A 23 5.60 -5.32 -5.06
N LEU A 24 4.74 -4.52 -4.46
CA LEU A 24 3.69 -4.99 -3.57
C LEU A 24 2.71 -5.91 -4.33
N SER A 25 2.23 -5.47 -5.49
CA SER A 25 1.31 -6.25 -6.32
C SER A 25 1.92 -7.58 -6.79
N GLU A 26 3.19 -7.57 -7.18
CA GLU A 26 3.93 -8.78 -7.54
C GLU A 26 4.03 -9.76 -6.36
N GLN A 27 4.34 -9.25 -5.16
CA GLN A 27 4.44 -10.07 -3.96
C GLN A 27 3.08 -10.61 -3.49
N GLU A 28 2.00 -9.84 -3.64
CA GLU A 28 0.63 -10.32 -3.37
C GLU A 28 0.25 -11.46 -4.31
N SER A 29 0.58 -11.34 -5.60
CA SER A 29 0.35 -12.39 -6.59
C SER A 29 1.15 -13.65 -6.26
N LEU A 30 2.40 -13.52 -5.83
CA LEU A 30 3.23 -14.66 -5.43
C LEU A 30 2.63 -15.41 -4.24
N VAL A 31 2.18 -14.70 -3.19
CA VAL A 31 1.56 -15.33 -2.02
C VAL A 31 0.29 -16.08 -2.42
N THR A 32 -0.58 -15.46 -3.23
CA THR A 32 -1.82 -16.08 -3.72
C THR A 32 -1.54 -17.34 -4.54
N ASN A 33 -0.53 -17.31 -5.42
CA ASN A 33 -0.15 -18.47 -6.22
C ASN A 33 0.41 -19.60 -5.35
N LEU A 34 1.20 -19.28 -4.33
CA LEU A 34 1.71 -20.27 -3.38
C LEU A 34 0.58 -20.91 -2.57
N GLU A 35 -0.41 -20.12 -2.12
CA GLU A 35 -1.60 -20.64 -1.43
C GLU A 35 -2.38 -21.62 -2.33
N ALA A 36 -2.63 -21.26 -3.58
CA ALA A 36 -3.30 -22.13 -4.54
C ALA A 36 -2.51 -23.45 -4.78
N THR A 37 -1.18 -23.36 -4.92
CA THR A 37 -0.32 -24.53 -5.12
C THR A 37 -0.30 -25.44 -3.90
N ILE A 38 -0.30 -24.87 -2.69
CA ILE A 38 -0.40 -25.62 -1.42
C ILE A 38 -1.72 -26.40 -1.36
N GLU A 39 -2.84 -25.76 -1.68
CA GLU A 39 -4.16 -26.43 -1.66
C GLU A 39 -4.25 -27.52 -2.74
N GLN A 40 -3.71 -27.30 -3.94
CA GLN A 40 -3.62 -28.32 -4.96
C GLN A 40 -2.80 -29.51 -4.48
N THR A 41 -1.59 -29.30 -3.95
CA THR A 41 -0.70 -30.37 -3.46
C THR A 41 -1.33 -31.16 -2.30
N LYS A 42 -2.11 -30.50 -1.44
CA LYS A 42 -2.89 -31.19 -0.40
C LYS A 42 -3.94 -32.13 -1.00
N GLY A 43 -4.70 -31.65 -1.99
CA GLY A 43 -5.71 -32.45 -2.68
C GLY A 43 -5.08 -33.67 -3.39
N GLU A 44 -3.92 -33.49 -4.03
CA GLU A 44 -3.16 -34.59 -4.65
C GLU A 44 -2.71 -35.61 -3.59
N LEU A 45 -2.20 -35.15 -2.45
CA LEU A 45 -1.79 -36.03 -1.35
C LEU A 45 -2.96 -36.85 -0.80
N GLU A 46 -4.11 -36.23 -0.58
CA GLU A 46 -5.32 -36.91 -0.11
C GLU A 46 -5.83 -37.96 -1.12
N SER A 47 -5.69 -37.68 -2.42
CA SER A 47 -6.01 -38.65 -3.47
C SER A 47 -5.05 -39.84 -3.43
N LEU A 48 -3.74 -39.59 -3.36
CA LEU A 48 -2.71 -40.62 -3.29
C LEU A 48 -2.87 -41.49 -2.04
N ASP A 49 -3.19 -40.93 -0.90
CA ASP A 49 -3.42 -41.70 0.35
C ASP A 49 -4.67 -42.58 0.23
N ARG A 50 -5.76 -42.11 -0.41
CA ARG A 50 -6.95 -42.94 -0.69
C ARG A 50 -6.65 -44.07 -1.67
N ASP A 51 -5.95 -43.77 -2.74
CA ASP A 51 -5.60 -44.76 -3.76
C ASP A 51 -4.66 -45.85 -3.17
N TRP A 52 -3.74 -45.45 -2.32
CA TRP A 52 -2.90 -46.36 -1.58
C TRP A 52 -3.72 -47.29 -0.66
N GLN A 53 -4.66 -46.74 0.11
CA GLN A 53 -5.55 -47.55 0.95
C GLN A 53 -6.36 -48.55 0.13
N ASN A 54 -6.97 -48.10 -0.98
CA ASN A 54 -7.74 -48.95 -1.87
C ASN A 54 -6.87 -50.08 -2.50
N SER A 55 -5.63 -49.75 -2.87
CA SER A 55 -4.68 -50.74 -3.44
C SER A 55 -4.30 -51.81 -2.42
N ILE A 56 -4.11 -51.47 -1.15
CA ILE A 56 -3.82 -52.43 -0.08
C ILE A 56 -5.04 -53.29 0.24
N LEU A 57 -6.23 -52.68 0.31
CA LEU A 57 -7.47 -53.42 0.60
C LEU A 57 -7.81 -54.44 -0.52
N SER A 58 -7.68 -54.03 -1.78
CA SER A 58 -7.93 -54.90 -2.94
C SER A 58 -6.94 -56.06 -3.04
N ALA A 59 -5.74 -55.86 -2.52
CA ALA A 59 -4.70 -56.92 -2.45
C ALA A 59 -4.73 -57.74 -1.15
N LEU A 60 -5.84 -57.72 -0.39
CA LEU A 60 -6.03 -58.44 0.86
C LEU A 60 -4.90 -58.18 1.89
N GLY A 61 -4.43 -56.93 1.94
CA GLY A 61 -3.36 -56.53 2.87
C GLY A 61 -1.93 -56.80 2.40
N VAL A 62 -1.74 -57.35 1.19
CA VAL A 62 -0.40 -57.61 0.63
C VAL A 62 0.14 -56.39 -0.06
N LYS A 63 1.41 -56.02 0.22
CA LYS A 63 2.11 -54.95 -0.49
C LYS A 63 2.34 -55.33 -1.94
N THR A 64 1.81 -54.55 -2.85
CA THR A 64 2.02 -54.71 -4.30
C THR A 64 3.01 -53.64 -4.79
N GLU A 65 3.56 -53.80 -6.00
CA GLU A 65 4.39 -52.79 -6.64
C GLU A 65 3.62 -51.48 -6.83
N ALA A 66 2.32 -51.55 -7.15
CA ALA A 66 1.45 -50.41 -7.27
C ALA A 66 1.35 -49.63 -5.93
N SER A 67 1.09 -50.31 -4.82
CA SER A 67 1.00 -49.66 -3.50
C SER A 67 2.37 -49.09 -3.06
N ALA A 68 3.48 -49.69 -3.45
CA ALA A 68 4.81 -49.14 -3.18
C ALA A 68 5.07 -47.84 -3.96
N LYS A 69 4.68 -47.78 -5.25
CA LYS A 69 4.78 -46.56 -6.06
C LYS A 69 3.94 -45.44 -5.48
N LEU A 70 2.69 -45.71 -5.10
CA LEU A 70 1.80 -44.69 -4.46
C LEU A 70 2.39 -44.18 -3.14
N SER A 71 3.00 -45.04 -2.32
CA SER A 71 3.67 -44.65 -1.09
C SER A 71 4.86 -43.70 -1.34
N ILE A 72 5.66 -43.96 -2.37
CA ILE A 72 6.76 -43.06 -2.77
C ILE A 72 6.23 -41.72 -3.26
N GLN A 73 5.21 -41.72 -4.11
CA GLN A 73 4.59 -40.50 -4.61
C GLN A 73 3.99 -39.67 -3.48
N ALA A 74 3.28 -40.27 -2.54
CA ALA A 74 2.76 -39.60 -1.34
C ALA A 74 3.89 -39.03 -0.47
N GLY A 75 5.02 -39.74 -0.35
CA GLY A 75 6.20 -39.23 0.34
C GLY A 75 6.77 -37.98 -0.29
N VAL A 76 6.92 -37.94 -1.61
CA VAL A 76 7.39 -36.79 -2.37
C VAL A 76 6.39 -35.60 -2.26
N ALA A 77 5.09 -35.89 -2.35
CA ALA A 77 4.06 -34.85 -2.21
C ALA A 77 4.10 -34.22 -0.81
N ARG A 78 4.30 -35.01 0.26
CA ARG A 78 4.44 -34.47 1.64
C ARG A 78 5.68 -33.59 1.78
N GLU A 79 6.81 -33.99 1.23
CA GLU A 79 8.04 -33.21 1.26
C GLU A 79 7.86 -31.89 0.47
N ASN A 80 7.26 -31.94 -0.70
CA ASN A 80 6.94 -30.73 -1.49
C ASN A 80 6.00 -29.80 -0.74
N LEU A 81 4.97 -30.33 -0.09
CA LEU A 81 4.03 -29.55 0.71
C LEU A 81 4.75 -28.80 1.86
N GLU A 82 5.67 -29.44 2.53
CA GLU A 82 6.44 -28.79 3.61
C GLU A 82 7.36 -27.71 3.06
N ARG A 83 8.02 -27.95 1.93
CA ARG A 83 8.84 -26.94 1.24
C ARG A 83 8.01 -25.75 0.79
N LEU A 84 6.82 -25.98 0.22
CA LEU A 84 5.90 -24.91 -0.20
C LEU A 84 5.43 -24.08 0.99
N ARG A 85 5.15 -24.69 2.14
CA ARG A 85 4.79 -23.96 3.36
C ARG A 85 5.89 -23.03 3.83
N VAL A 86 7.14 -23.48 3.79
CA VAL A 86 8.30 -22.63 4.16
C VAL A 86 8.41 -21.44 3.22
N LEU A 87 8.30 -21.68 1.90
CA LEU A 87 8.34 -20.62 0.90
C LEU A 87 7.19 -19.63 1.06
N HIS A 88 5.97 -20.13 1.31
CA HIS A 88 4.80 -19.29 1.55
C HIS A 88 4.99 -18.39 2.78
N ASP A 89 5.50 -18.94 3.85
CA ASP A 89 5.75 -18.17 5.06
C ASP A 89 6.83 -17.08 4.85
N GLU A 90 7.90 -17.38 4.07
CA GLU A 90 8.89 -16.38 3.68
C GLU A 90 8.28 -15.29 2.78
N ALA A 91 7.45 -15.72 1.81
CA ALA A 91 6.76 -14.78 0.93
C ALA A 91 5.82 -13.85 1.72
N ARG A 92 5.11 -14.35 2.73
CA ARG A 92 4.27 -13.52 3.62
C ARG A 92 5.07 -12.47 4.39
N ILE A 93 6.28 -12.79 4.84
CA ILE A 93 7.13 -11.81 5.51
C ILE A 93 7.55 -10.71 4.54
N ARG A 94 7.98 -11.09 3.33
CA ARG A 94 8.33 -10.14 2.27
C ARG A 94 7.13 -9.27 1.87
N LEU A 95 5.93 -9.85 1.84
CA LEU A 95 4.70 -9.09 1.59
C LEU A 95 4.49 -7.97 2.63
N LEU A 96 4.71 -8.26 3.91
CA LEU A 96 4.62 -7.23 4.96
C LEU A 96 5.67 -6.13 4.78
N GLU A 97 6.88 -6.49 4.37
CA GLU A 97 7.94 -5.51 4.06
C GLU A 97 7.55 -4.64 2.85
N CYS A 98 7.01 -5.25 1.79
CA CYS A 98 6.54 -4.51 0.61
C CYS A 98 5.37 -3.56 0.96
N ARG A 99 4.43 -3.99 1.82
CA ARG A 99 3.35 -3.14 2.31
C ARG A 99 3.87 -1.95 3.11
N TYR A 100 4.85 -2.18 3.98
CA TYR A 100 5.48 -1.10 4.72
C TYR A 100 6.16 -0.09 3.78
N ASN A 101 6.98 -0.58 2.85
CA ASN A 101 7.70 0.28 1.91
C ASN A 101 6.74 1.07 1.00
N ALA A 102 5.65 0.45 0.56
CA ALA A 102 4.63 1.12 -0.23
C ALA A 102 3.88 2.21 0.58
N ALA A 103 3.60 1.94 1.86
CA ALA A 103 2.98 2.92 2.75
C ALA A 103 3.92 4.09 3.05
N GLU A 104 5.20 3.84 3.29
CA GLU A 104 6.21 4.88 3.53
C GLU A 104 6.38 5.77 2.29
N ALA A 105 6.54 5.16 1.10
CA ALA A 105 6.63 5.90 -0.16
C ALA A 105 5.34 6.69 -0.45
N GLY A 106 4.17 6.14 -0.12
CA GLY A 106 2.89 6.82 -0.23
C GLY A 106 2.79 8.06 0.67
N CYS A 107 3.21 7.95 1.93
CA CYS A 107 3.24 9.09 2.86
C CYS A 107 4.21 10.19 2.38
N ALA A 108 5.38 9.82 1.87
CA ALA A 108 6.33 10.78 1.32
C ALA A 108 5.75 11.50 0.09
N TYR A 109 5.12 10.76 -0.81
CA TYR A 109 4.48 11.31 -2.00
C TYR A 109 3.34 12.28 -1.62
N GLU A 110 2.43 11.88 -0.70
CA GLU A 110 1.35 12.74 -0.22
C GLU A 110 1.89 14.03 0.44
N SER A 111 2.93 13.92 1.24
CA SER A 111 3.54 15.08 1.89
C SER A 111 4.07 16.09 0.88
N ILE A 112 4.76 15.63 -0.16
CA ILE A 112 5.29 16.50 -1.22
C ILE A 112 4.17 17.06 -2.10
N ASP A 113 3.14 16.26 -2.43
CA ASP A 113 1.96 16.73 -3.17
C ASP A 113 1.25 17.86 -2.44
N ASN A 114 1.01 17.70 -1.14
CA ASN A 114 0.38 18.73 -0.33
C ASN A 114 1.23 20.03 -0.26
N LYS A 115 2.56 19.89 -0.16
CA LYS A 115 3.45 21.06 -0.20
C LYS A 115 3.40 21.76 -1.55
N LEU A 116 3.47 21.03 -2.66
CA LEU A 116 3.42 21.58 -4.01
C LEU A 116 2.09 22.31 -4.22
N ARG A 117 0.96 21.72 -3.84
CA ARG A 117 -0.37 22.36 -3.92
C ARG A 117 -0.43 23.65 -3.10
N ALA A 118 0.12 23.62 -1.88
CA ALA A 118 0.16 24.82 -1.02
C ALA A 118 1.01 25.95 -1.66
N GLU A 119 2.16 25.62 -2.24
CA GLU A 119 3.01 26.61 -2.93
C GLU A 119 2.35 27.18 -4.19
N ILE A 120 1.69 26.33 -4.99
CA ILE A 120 0.94 26.76 -6.17
C ILE A 120 -0.19 27.70 -5.72
N PHE A 121 -0.96 27.30 -4.71
CA PHE A 121 -2.06 28.12 -4.18
C PHE A 121 -1.57 29.47 -3.66
N ALA A 122 -0.47 29.46 -2.89
CA ALA A 122 0.11 30.68 -2.33
C ALA A 122 0.58 31.68 -3.41
N LYS A 123 0.99 31.19 -4.60
CA LYS A 123 1.39 32.05 -5.72
C LYS A 123 0.22 32.42 -6.63
N ALA A 124 -0.64 31.46 -6.96
CA ALA A 124 -1.75 31.70 -7.89
C ALA A 124 -2.87 32.56 -7.29
N LEU A 125 -3.16 32.43 -5.99
CA LEU A 125 -4.25 33.18 -5.36
C LEU A 125 -4.04 34.70 -5.39
N PRO A 126 -2.86 35.27 -5.06
CA PRO A 126 -2.62 36.72 -5.19
C PRO A 126 -2.78 37.24 -6.62
N GLU A 127 -2.34 36.46 -7.63
CA GLU A 127 -2.51 36.82 -9.04
C GLU A 127 -3.99 36.92 -9.41
N LEU A 128 -4.80 35.92 -9.05
CA LEU A 128 -6.24 35.94 -9.25
C LEU A 128 -6.95 37.08 -8.47
N ILE A 129 -6.51 37.37 -7.25
CA ILE A 129 -7.04 38.50 -6.46
C ILE A 129 -6.72 39.80 -7.16
N ASN A 130 -5.53 40.00 -7.70
CA ASN A 130 -5.15 41.21 -8.45
C ASN A 130 -6.01 41.40 -9.70
N GLU A 131 -6.30 40.29 -10.44
CA GLU A 131 -7.25 40.36 -11.56
C GLU A 131 -8.66 40.78 -11.16
N LEU A 132 -9.13 40.36 -9.97
CA LEU A 132 -10.46 40.65 -9.44
C LEU A 132 -10.53 42.01 -8.74
N THR A 133 -9.40 42.62 -8.37
CA THR A 133 -9.35 43.88 -7.62
C THR A 133 -10.20 45.02 -8.25
N PRO A 134 -10.18 45.24 -9.58
CA PRO A 134 -11.03 46.27 -10.19
C PRO A 134 -12.53 46.05 -9.93
N VAL A 135 -12.98 44.80 -10.00
CA VAL A 135 -14.38 44.38 -9.77
C VAL A 135 -14.74 44.56 -8.30
N LEU A 136 -13.87 44.20 -7.38
CA LEU A 136 -14.05 44.32 -5.95
C LEU A 136 -14.13 45.82 -5.55
N LEU A 137 -13.33 46.70 -6.17
CA LEU A 137 -13.40 48.16 -5.96
C LEU A 137 -14.73 48.73 -6.44
N LEU A 138 -15.26 48.29 -7.57
CA LEU A 138 -16.59 48.68 -8.04
C LEU A 138 -17.69 48.25 -7.09
N ILE A 139 -17.62 47.04 -6.56
CA ILE A 139 -18.58 46.53 -5.56
C ILE A 139 -18.52 47.40 -4.29
N ARG A 140 -17.32 47.71 -3.82
CA ARG A 140 -17.13 48.59 -2.66
C ARG A 140 -17.72 49.99 -2.91
N GLY A 141 -17.40 50.58 -4.04
CA GLY A 141 -17.96 51.91 -4.42
C GLY A 141 -19.49 51.91 -4.51
N LEU A 142 -20.06 50.81 -5.04
CA LEU A 142 -21.52 50.65 -5.08
C LEU A 142 -22.12 50.56 -3.66
N CYS A 143 -21.51 49.83 -2.76
CA CYS A 143 -21.93 49.72 -1.36
C CYS A 143 -21.88 51.09 -0.68
N GLU A 144 -20.82 51.86 -0.87
CA GLU A 144 -20.68 53.23 -0.30
C GLU A 144 -21.75 54.18 -0.85
N LEU A 145 -21.99 54.14 -2.17
CA LEU A 145 -22.98 55.02 -2.85
C LEU A 145 -24.41 54.72 -2.41
N LEU A 146 -24.73 53.44 -2.12
CA LEU A 146 -26.07 53.02 -1.69
C LEU A 146 -26.22 52.94 -0.17
N GLY A 147 -25.22 53.36 0.63
CA GLY A 147 -25.24 53.24 2.08
C GLY A 147 -25.40 51.83 2.61
N GLN A 148 -24.99 50.82 1.83
CA GLN A 148 -25.07 49.42 2.22
C GLN A 148 -23.78 48.97 2.93
N PRO A 149 -23.89 48.15 4.01
CA PRO A 149 -22.71 47.62 4.65
C PRO A 149 -21.95 46.67 3.71
N LEU A 150 -20.62 46.78 3.64
CA LEU A 150 -19.76 45.96 2.81
C LEU A 150 -19.93 44.43 3.12
N TYR A 151 -20.23 44.11 4.38
CA TYR A 151 -20.54 42.74 4.83
C TYR A 151 -21.66 42.07 4.00
N ASN A 152 -22.67 42.82 3.56
CA ASN A 152 -23.74 42.24 2.74
C ASN A 152 -23.22 41.81 1.37
N ALA A 153 -22.30 42.55 0.78
CA ALA A 153 -21.65 42.19 -0.49
C ALA A 153 -20.71 40.96 -0.30
N GLU A 154 -19.90 40.95 0.75
CA GLU A 154 -19.03 39.85 1.08
C GLU A 154 -19.82 38.54 1.28
N LYS A 155 -20.91 38.59 2.04
CA LYS A 155 -21.82 37.47 2.25
C LYS A 155 -22.37 36.94 0.93
N LYS A 156 -22.81 37.83 0.03
CA LYS A 156 -23.36 37.46 -1.27
C LYS A 156 -22.31 36.82 -2.18
N ILE A 157 -21.08 37.36 -2.17
CA ILE A 157 -19.95 36.75 -2.91
C ILE A 157 -19.67 35.34 -2.39
N CYS A 158 -19.60 35.15 -1.07
CA CYS A 158 -19.38 33.82 -0.46
C CYS A 158 -20.50 32.83 -0.79
N GLU A 159 -21.78 33.27 -0.78
CA GLU A 159 -22.92 32.45 -1.17
C GLU A 159 -22.83 32.04 -2.65
N THR A 160 -22.46 32.99 -3.52
CA THR A 160 -22.28 32.71 -4.97
C THR A 160 -21.16 31.71 -5.21
N LEU A 161 -20.01 31.86 -4.52
CA LEU A 161 -18.90 30.94 -4.62
C LEU A 161 -19.25 29.50 -4.12
N LYS A 162 -20.08 29.42 -3.06
CA LYS A 162 -20.57 28.13 -2.53
C LYS A 162 -21.58 27.45 -3.46
N ALA A 163 -22.36 28.26 -4.20
CA ALA A 163 -23.36 27.76 -5.15
C ALA A 163 -22.75 27.41 -6.53
N ALA A 164 -21.54 27.89 -6.81
CA ALA A 164 -20.84 27.59 -8.07
C ALA A 164 -20.51 26.10 -8.19
N ASP A 165 -20.72 25.54 -9.37
CA ASP A 165 -20.33 24.15 -9.67
C ASP A 165 -18.80 24.04 -9.65
N THR A 166 -18.29 23.22 -8.72
CA THR A 166 -16.85 22.97 -8.58
C THR A 166 -16.26 22.30 -9.82
N ALA A 167 -17.05 21.49 -10.54
CA ALA A 167 -16.58 20.83 -11.77
C ALA A 167 -16.36 21.84 -12.90
N GLU A 168 -17.27 22.82 -13.04
CA GLU A 168 -17.13 23.92 -14.01
C GLU A 168 -15.93 24.80 -13.66
N SER A 169 -15.76 25.17 -12.38
CA SER A 169 -14.62 25.96 -11.91
C SER A 169 -13.28 25.25 -12.15
N VAL A 170 -13.22 23.95 -11.91
CA VAL A 170 -12.05 23.12 -12.21
C VAL A 170 -11.80 23.04 -13.72
N GLY A 171 -12.85 22.98 -14.54
CA GLY A 171 -12.76 23.04 -15.99
C GLY A 171 -12.15 24.34 -16.51
N MET A 172 -12.58 25.49 -15.95
CA MET A 172 -12.01 26.80 -16.27
C MET A 172 -10.53 26.90 -15.89
N ILE A 173 -10.14 26.38 -14.72
CA ILE A 173 -8.74 26.36 -14.29
C ILE A 173 -7.91 25.47 -15.22
N ARG A 174 -8.41 24.29 -15.59
CA ARG A 174 -7.73 23.40 -16.56
C ARG A 174 -7.60 24.04 -17.94
N GLY A 175 -8.62 24.78 -18.42
CA GLY A 175 -8.52 25.56 -19.64
C GLY A 175 -7.37 26.57 -19.56
N ARG A 176 -7.27 27.35 -18.48
CA ARG A 176 -6.18 28.31 -18.27
C ARG A 176 -4.80 27.62 -18.21
N ILE A 177 -4.69 26.43 -17.58
CA ILE A 177 -3.43 25.66 -17.57
C ILE A 177 -3.01 25.30 -18.98
N ASN A 178 -3.94 24.82 -19.81
CA ASN A 178 -3.66 24.46 -21.20
C ASN A 178 -3.28 25.67 -22.04
N ASP A 179 -3.93 26.81 -21.83
CA ASP A 179 -3.63 28.06 -22.53
C ASP A 179 -2.28 28.67 -22.12
N THR A 180 -1.81 28.35 -20.88
CA THR A 180 -0.51 28.82 -20.34
C THR A 180 0.64 27.83 -20.57
N GLU A 181 0.46 26.73 -21.31
CA GLU A 181 1.53 25.78 -21.60
C GLU A 181 2.78 26.43 -22.25
N SER A 182 2.61 27.57 -22.93
CA SER A 182 3.70 28.39 -23.46
C SER A 182 4.36 29.30 -22.42
N ASP A 183 3.67 29.61 -21.31
CA ASP A 183 4.18 30.48 -20.25
C ASP A 183 4.81 29.64 -19.13
N THR A 184 6.13 29.54 -19.17
CA THR A 184 6.92 28.76 -18.18
C THR A 184 6.92 29.40 -16.79
N SER A 185 6.43 30.63 -16.64
CA SER A 185 6.43 31.39 -15.39
C SER A 185 5.14 31.17 -14.54
N SER A 186 4.07 30.68 -15.17
CA SER A 186 2.78 30.50 -14.47
C SER A 186 2.81 29.39 -13.46
N PRO A 187 2.45 29.64 -12.17
CA PRO A 187 2.37 28.62 -11.14
C PRO A 187 1.33 27.53 -11.45
N LEU A 188 0.29 27.84 -12.23
CA LEU A 188 -0.76 26.90 -12.62
C LEU A 188 -0.26 25.72 -13.46
N ARG A 189 0.86 25.90 -14.19
CA ARG A 189 1.50 24.83 -14.96
C ARG A 189 1.93 23.62 -14.10
N TYR A 190 2.17 23.83 -12.83
CA TYR A 190 2.64 22.80 -11.92
C TYR A 190 1.52 22.19 -11.08
N CYS A 191 0.24 22.50 -11.39
CA CYS A 191 -0.88 21.97 -10.61
C CYS A 191 -0.95 20.44 -10.75
N PRO A 192 -0.64 19.65 -9.72
CA PRO A 192 -0.65 18.20 -9.80
C PRO A 192 -2.09 17.70 -9.98
N GLU A 193 -2.23 16.59 -10.70
CA GLU A 193 -3.48 15.85 -10.71
C GLU A 193 -3.85 15.40 -9.29
N LYS A 194 -5.15 15.22 -9.04
CA LYS A 194 -5.61 14.68 -7.75
C LYS A 194 -4.97 13.30 -7.52
N LEU A 195 -4.41 13.11 -6.34
CA LEU A 195 -3.84 11.82 -5.94
C LEU A 195 -4.87 10.69 -6.13
N PRO A 196 -4.48 9.55 -6.68
CA PRO A 196 -5.36 8.39 -6.78
C PRO A 196 -5.85 7.95 -5.39
N ASP A 197 -7.12 7.54 -5.28
CA ASP A 197 -7.67 7.04 -4.01
C ASP A 197 -6.90 5.83 -3.45
N SER A 198 -6.16 5.11 -4.31
CA SER A 198 -5.26 4.03 -3.92
C SER A 198 -4.10 4.46 -3.04
N VAL A 199 -3.69 5.73 -3.07
CA VAL A 199 -2.64 6.27 -2.17
C VAL A 199 -3.18 6.37 -0.75
N SER A 200 -4.40 6.89 -0.57
CA SER A 200 -5.04 7.01 0.76
C SER A 200 -5.28 5.63 1.41
N CYS A 201 -5.49 4.58 0.62
CA CYS A 201 -5.64 3.21 1.12
C CYS A 201 -4.29 2.56 1.50
N ALA A 202 -3.18 2.96 0.87
CA ALA A 202 -1.84 2.45 1.19
C ALA A 202 -1.26 3.08 2.48
N ILE A 203 -1.78 4.26 2.88
CA ILE A 203 -1.33 5.01 4.07
C ILE A 203 -2.03 4.47 5.33
N ARG A 204 -1.96 3.18 5.58
CA ARG A 204 -2.14 2.68 6.94
C ARG A 204 -0.80 2.82 7.65
N SER A 205 -0.81 3.55 8.77
CA SER A 205 0.36 3.89 9.59
C SER A 205 1.58 2.99 9.31
N PRO A 206 2.65 3.51 8.68
CA PRO A 206 3.86 2.72 8.37
C PRO A 206 4.42 2.00 9.60
N LEU A 207 4.27 2.63 10.77
CA LEU A 207 4.70 2.09 12.06
C LEU A 207 3.94 0.81 12.45
N HIS A 208 2.65 0.72 12.15
CA HIS A 208 1.84 -0.47 12.45
C HIS A 208 2.25 -1.65 11.56
N LEU A 209 2.50 -1.41 10.28
CA LEU A 209 2.96 -2.42 9.33
C LEU A 209 4.38 -2.90 9.67
N TYR A 210 5.27 -1.97 10.03
CA TYR A 210 6.62 -2.28 10.47
C TYR A 210 6.64 -3.13 11.75
N ASN A 211 5.83 -2.78 12.74
CA ASN A 211 5.72 -3.56 13.98
C ASN A 211 5.13 -4.95 13.73
N GLY A 212 4.20 -5.10 12.78
CA GLY A 212 3.69 -6.39 12.33
C GLY A 212 4.79 -7.28 11.74
N ALA A 213 5.52 -6.77 10.74
CA ALA A 213 6.62 -7.47 10.10
C ALA A 213 7.73 -7.85 11.08
N ARG A 214 8.06 -6.96 12.04
CA ARG A 214 9.04 -7.23 13.10
C ARG A 214 8.57 -8.32 14.07
N ARG A 215 7.28 -8.33 14.46
CA ARG A 215 6.70 -9.38 15.31
C ARG A 215 6.76 -10.74 14.62
N ASP A 216 6.38 -10.83 13.36
CA ASP A 216 6.41 -12.08 12.60
C ASP A 216 7.84 -12.62 12.44
N ARG A 217 8.84 -11.75 12.22
CA ARG A 217 10.26 -12.15 12.21
C ARG A 217 10.74 -12.71 13.55
N ILE A 218 10.33 -12.09 14.66
CA ILE A 218 10.66 -12.55 16.01
C ILE A 218 9.98 -13.88 16.30
N GLN A 219 8.70 -14.03 15.98
CA GLN A 219 7.96 -15.28 16.18
C GLN A 219 8.57 -16.42 15.38
N LYS A 220 9.00 -16.19 14.13
CA LYS A 220 9.69 -17.22 13.32
C LYS A 220 11.05 -17.60 13.90
N LYS A 221 11.86 -16.62 14.32
CA LYS A 221 13.15 -16.93 15.00
C LYS A 221 12.92 -17.77 16.25
N CYS A 222 11.89 -17.46 17.05
CA CYS A 222 11.54 -18.28 18.22
C CYS A 222 11.05 -19.68 17.84
N ALA A 223 10.27 -19.81 16.75
CA ALA A 223 9.80 -21.11 16.28
C ALA A 223 10.93 -21.99 15.71
N THR A 224 11.88 -21.40 14.96
CA THR A 224 13.07 -22.12 14.46
C THR A 224 14.00 -22.53 15.58
N LEU A 225 14.21 -21.69 16.60
CA LEU A 225 15.00 -22.04 17.78
C LEU A 225 14.35 -23.17 18.57
N ARG A 226 13.04 -23.15 18.80
CA ARG A 226 12.29 -24.25 19.47
C ARG A 226 12.36 -25.56 18.67
N ARG A 227 12.32 -25.51 17.33
CA ARG A 227 12.48 -26.71 16.48
C ARG A 227 13.91 -27.26 16.55
N ALA A 228 14.92 -26.38 16.57
CA ALA A 228 16.32 -26.78 16.72
C ALA A 228 16.58 -27.41 18.11
N GLU A 229 16.00 -26.85 19.18
CA GLU A 229 16.07 -27.40 20.53
C GLU A 229 15.39 -28.77 20.63
N ASN A 230 14.22 -28.94 20.02
CA ASN A 230 13.50 -30.21 19.97
C ASN A 230 14.19 -31.28 19.11
N SER A 231 14.93 -30.88 18.07
CA SER A 231 15.72 -31.80 17.25
C SER A 231 17.06 -32.16 17.88
N ALA A 232 17.64 -31.28 18.69
CA ALA A 232 18.86 -31.54 19.47
C ALA A 232 18.58 -32.27 20.80
N GLY A 233 17.36 -32.20 21.33
CA GLY A 233 16.95 -32.78 22.62
C GLY A 233 16.45 -34.23 22.55
N GLY A 234 16.60 -34.95 21.44
CA GLY A 234 16.29 -36.36 21.33
C GLY A 234 17.28 -37.28 22.06
N GLY A 235 18.15 -36.76 22.90
CA GLY A 235 19.13 -37.55 23.67
C GLY A 235 19.64 -36.77 24.86
N SER A 236 18.88 -36.70 25.90
CA SER A 236 19.26 -36.73 27.33
C SER A 236 18.27 -35.94 28.20
N ASN A 237 17.74 -36.60 29.21
CA ASN A 237 17.05 -36.00 30.36
C ASN A 237 17.96 -34.99 31.06
N GLY A 238 17.75 -33.70 30.87
CA GLY A 238 18.41 -32.63 31.58
C GLY A 238 17.41 -31.51 31.86
N ARG A 239 16.93 -31.39 33.09
CA ARG A 239 16.17 -30.24 33.59
C ARG A 239 16.89 -28.95 33.25
N SER A 240 16.29 -28.07 32.50
CA SER A 240 16.80 -26.75 32.22
C SER A 240 16.12 -25.69 33.08
N GLU A 241 16.90 -25.08 33.93
CA GLU A 241 16.67 -23.80 34.58
C GLU A 241 16.79 -22.68 33.54
N TYR A 242 15.71 -22.27 32.91
CA TYR A 242 15.57 -20.94 32.24
C TYR A 242 14.13 -20.46 32.29
N SER A 243 13.70 -20.09 33.51
CA SER A 243 12.46 -19.37 33.75
C SER A 243 12.74 -18.08 34.49
N THR A 244 13.41 -17.12 33.86
CA THR A 244 13.47 -15.74 34.41
C THR A 244 14.00 -14.75 33.38
N PHE A 245 13.25 -14.47 32.33
CA PHE A 245 13.44 -13.23 31.53
C PHE A 245 12.17 -12.86 30.76
N ALA A 246 11.11 -12.57 31.48
CA ALA A 246 9.94 -11.93 30.88
C ALA A 246 9.17 -11.11 31.92
N ARG A 247 9.83 -10.06 32.46
CA ARG A 247 9.15 -8.92 33.10
C ARG A 247 10.14 -7.80 33.33
N ARG A 248 10.26 -6.92 32.36
CA ARG A 248 10.43 -5.46 32.53
C ARG A 248 10.14 -4.74 31.22
#